data_2b92a754c5801e14ee98b9b6c06ae01c
#
_entry.id   2b92a754c5801e14ee98b9b6c06ae01c
#
_cell.length_a   1.000
_cell.length_b   1.000
_cell.length_c   1.000
_cell.angle_alpha   90.00
_cell.angle_beta   90.00
_cell.angle_gamma   90.00
#
_symmetry.space_group_name_H-M   'P 1'
#
loop_
_entity.id
_entity.type
_entity.pdbx_description
1 polymer ?
#
loop_
_entity_poly.entity_id
_entity_poly.type
_entity_poly.pdbx_seq_one_letter_code
_entity_poly.pdbx_strand_id
1 'polypeptide(L)'
;MTTLRILAVVIAAVAATSARAGDDPAPEGRTIAYVVTNLSWALRSTPEMSECPRGLNDGVREQFKLLFPEGGEKRSLEDTQLRRQVESYHPTVAPDALPFLEGEGPVAPGVDLDGIQGPEDFTSADGRPGIDNQMHRVLGCIANYRAPDGPIRFFEDEMVLRENYNRIIVQLSGVDSLADDPDVDVMIFRGRDKVLVDAGGLKALPGGTQRIDTRWGSRYIRRTRGRIEAGMLTTEPVDLLYPWDAFYMPTDQFMWGARLRLTLTPGSAEGFVAGYTDVETWYMHMLRNWSAHYQSYGKSSGPSIYKAMRRLADAVPDPATGANRAISSALAAKFTQVRMLPFSDAELAAIAAARPGGPYRGMAEPRPVAEELAQTHADGPVAAGAVVQGNP
;
A
#
# COMPACT_ATOMS: atom_id res chain seq x y z
N MET A 1 -75.56 41.63 -19.81
CA MET A 1 -74.57 42.31 -18.92
C MET A 1 -73.84 41.23 -18.12
N THR A 2 -72.70 40.78 -18.61
CA THR A 2 -71.94 39.63 -18.07
C THR A 2 -70.56 40.12 -17.75
N THR A 3 -70.26 40.28 -16.48
CA THR A 3 -68.93 40.75 -15.98
C THR A 3 -67.94 39.64 -15.95
N LEU A 4 -66.88 39.79 -16.75
CA LEU A 4 -65.75 38.90 -16.81
C LEU A 4 -64.77 39.26 -15.68
N ARG A 5 -64.50 38.32 -14.76
CA ARG A 5 -63.51 38.46 -13.71
C ARG A 5 -62.22 37.87 -14.21
N ILE A 6 -61.19 38.70 -14.39
CA ILE A 6 -59.82 38.32 -14.71
C ILE A 6 -59.13 37.94 -13.42
N LEU A 7 -58.69 36.66 -13.32
CA LEU A 7 -57.85 36.11 -12.23
C LEU A 7 -56.39 36.29 -12.60
N ALA A 8 -55.71 37.22 -11.93
CA ALA A 8 -54.26 37.41 -12.09
C ALA A 8 -53.51 36.35 -11.25
N VAL A 9 -52.84 35.42 -11.91
CA VAL A 9 -51.92 34.45 -11.26
C VAL A 9 -50.55 35.13 -11.11
N VAL A 10 -50.15 35.40 -9.90
CA VAL A 10 -48.81 35.88 -9.55
C VAL A 10 -47.91 34.65 -9.43
N ILE A 11 -47.03 34.41 -10.40
CA ILE A 11 -46.01 33.40 -10.31
C ILE A 11 -44.83 34.02 -9.54
N ALA A 12 -44.65 33.64 -8.30
CA ALA A 12 -43.47 33.96 -7.50
C ALA A 12 -42.32 33.04 -7.98
N ALA A 13 -41.36 33.59 -8.73
CA ALA A 13 -40.13 32.94 -9.05
C ALA A 13 -39.27 32.87 -7.78
N VAL A 14 -39.16 31.69 -7.17
CA VAL A 14 -38.18 31.41 -6.12
C VAL A 14 -36.88 31.22 -6.82
N ALA A 15 -36.02 32.25 -6.82
CA ALA A 15 -34.63 32.13 -7.20
C ALA A 15 -33.93 31.27 -6.12
N ALA A 16 -33.68 29.99 -6.45
CA ALA A 16 -32.77 29.16 -5.68
C ALA A 16 -31.37 29.72 -5.87
N THR A 17 -30.94 30.56 -4.95
CA THR A 17 -29.49 30.85 -4.78
C THR A 17 -28.84 29.55 -4.29
N SER A 18 -28.28 28.80 -5.23
CA SER A 18 -27.24 27.83 -4.90
C SER A 18 -26.11 28.58 -4.21
N ALA A 19 -26.08 28.51 -2.89
CA ALA A 19 -24.90 28.86 -2.13
C ALA A 19 -23.78 27.95 -2.64
N ARG A 20 -22.91 28.47 -3.51
CA ARG A 20 -21.57 27.92 -3.67
C ARG A 20 -21.01 27.91 -2.26
N ALA A 21 -20.63 26.73 -1.77
CA ALA A 21 -19.75 26.62 -0.62
C ALA A 21 -18.57 27.56 -0.92
N GLY A 22 -18.49 28.63 -0.17
CA GLY A 22 -17.45 29.62 -0.37
C GLY A 22 -16.11 28.92 -0.20
N ASP A 23 -15.20 29.16 -1.13
CA ASP A 23 -13.78 29.04 -0.92
C ASP A 23 -13.41 30.10 0.15
N ASP A 24 -13.68 29.81 1.42
CA ASP A 24 -13.02 30.52 2.50
C ASP A 24 -11.54 30.15 2.38
N PRO A 25 -10.65 31.14 2.20
CA PRO A 25 -9.22 30.86 2.17
C PRO A 25 -8.87 30.14 3.46
N ALA A 26 -8.25 28.95 3.32
CA ALA A 26 -7.79 28.21 4.48
C ALA A 26 -6.86 29.14 5.29
N PRO A 27 -6.97 29.16 6.61
CA PRO A 27 -6.06 29.95 7.43
C PRO A 27 -4.62 29.53 7.12
N GLU A 28 -3.76 30.52 6.90
CA GLU A 28 -2.33 30.29 6.63
C GLU A 28 -1.76 29.27 7.62
N GLY A 29 -1.09 28.24 7.09
CA GLY A 29 -0.37 27.28 7.90
C GLY A 29 -1.22 26.21 8.60
N ARG A 30 -2.40 25.87 8.10
CA ARG A 30 -3.19 24.77 8.70
C ARG A 30 -2.51 23.41 8.53
N THR A 31 -2.77 22.54 9.49
CA THR A 31 -2.34 21.14 9.46
C THR A 31 -3.53 20.23 9.15
N ILE A 32 -3.35 19.31 8.20
CA ILE A 32 -4.35 18.30 7.82
C ILE A 32 -3.67 16.94 7.87
N ALA A 33 -4.36 15.94 8.41
CA ALA A 33 -3.82 14.59 8.46
C ALA A 33 -4.83 13.57 7.92
N TYR A 34 -4.30 12.55 7.27
CA TYR A 34 -5.05 11.45 6.68
C TYR A 34 -4.47 10.13 7.13
N VAL A 35 -5.31 9.21 7.61
CA VAL A 35 -4.90 7.85 7.95
C VAL A 35 -5.30 6.90 6.83
N VAL A 36 -4.41 5.98 6.49
CA VAL A 36 -4.67 4.96 5.47
C VAL A 36 -5.86 4.09 5.87
N THR A 37 -6.73 3.80 4.90
CA THR A 37 -7.91 2.94 5.06
C THR A 37 -7.90 1.75 4.11
N ASN A 38 -7.23 1.87 2.97
CA ASN A 38 -6.98 0.78 2.04
C ASN A 38 -5.56 0.92 1.50
N LEU A 39 -4.87 -0.18 1.36
CA LEU A 39 -3.52 -0.22 0.82
C LEU A 39 -3.27 -1.56 0.16
N SER A 40 -3.06 -1.57 -1.15
CA SER A 40 -2.83 -2.79 -1.90
C SER A 40 -1.95 -2.54 -3.12
N TRP A 41 -1.32 -3.58 -3.67
CA TRP A 41 -0.54 -3.45 -4.89
C TRP A 41 -1.39 -2.89 -6.02
N ALA A 42 -0.89 -1.85 -6.68
CA ALA A 42 -1.54 -1.24 -7.83
C ALA A 42 -1.31 -2.12 -9.06
N LEU A 43 -2.24 -3.03 -9.30
CA LEU A 43 -2.19 -3.97 -10.40
C LEU A 43 -3.33 -3.70 -11.37
N ARG A 44 -3.05 -3.83 -12.66
CA ARG A 44 -4.09 -3.90 -13.68
C ARG A 44 -4.76 -5.28 -13.61
N SER A 45 -6.07 -5.29 -13.56
CA SER A 45 -6.89 -6.50 -13.59
C SER A 45 -8.05 -6.24 -14.54
N THR A 46 -8.03 -6.85 -15.71
CA THR A 46 -9.13 -6.74 -16.69
C THR A 46 -9.95 -8.01 -16.72
N PRO A 47 -11.26 -7.95 -17.00
CA PRO A 47 -12.08 -9.15 -17.14
C PRO A 47 -11.57 -10.09 -18.24
N GLU A 48 -11.02 -9.51 -19.29
CA GLU A 48 -10.47 -10.24 -20.46
C GLU A 48 -9.08 -10.80 -20.19
N MET A 49 -8.49 -10.50 -19.03
CA MET A 49 -7.12 -10.87 -18.66
C MET A 49 -6.08 -10.51 -19.73
N SER A 50 -6.25 -9.36 -20.39
CA SER A 50 -5.36 -8.91 -21.47
C SER A 50 -3.90 -8.75 -21.04
N GLU A 51 -3.68 -8.51 -19.75
CA GLU A 51 -2.37 -8.46 -19.11
C GLU A 51 -1.78 -9.84 -18.79
N CYS A 52 -2.56 -10.91 -18.93
CA CYS A 52 -2.14 -12.29 -18.71
C CYS A 52 -2.50 -13.18 -19.89
N PRO A 53 -1.98 -12.91 -21.10
CA PRO A 53 -2.38 -13.62 -22.32
C PRO A 53 -2.02 -15.11 -22.31
N ARG A 54 -1.04 -15.49 -21.49
CA ARG A 54 -0.64 -16.89 -21.27
C ARG A 54 -1.39 -17.56 -20.12
N GLY A 55 -2.36 -16.88 -19.52
CA GLY A 55 -3.11 -17.33 -18.35
C GLY A 55 -2.47 -16.89 -17.02
N LEU A 56 -3.00 -17.44 -15.94
CA LEU A 56 -2.52 -17.17 -14.58
C LEU A 56 -1.50 -18.23 -14.15
N ASN A 57 -0.66 -17.86 -13.19
CA ASN A 57 0.28 -18.80 -12.59
C ASN A 57 -0.47 -19.94 -11.91
N ASP A 58 -0.05 -21.16 -12.20
CA ASP A 58 -0.54 -22.37 -11.59
C ASP A 58 -0.05 -22.52 -10.15
N GLY A 59 -0.80 -23.26 -9.35
CA GLY A 59 -0.39 -23.63 -8.02
C GLY A 59 0.82 -24.55 -8.02
N VAL A 60 1.58 -24.49 -6.97
CA VAL A 60 2.81 -25.27 -6.81
C VAL A 60 2.55 -26.79 -6.90
N ARG A 61 1.42 -27.26 -6.41
CA ARG A 61 1.06 -28.68 -6.46
C ARG A 61 0.84 -29.17 -7.89
N GLU A 62 0.19 -28.39 -8.70
CA GLU A 62 -0.04 -28.72 -10.13
C GLU A 62 1.28 -28.73 -10.88
N GLN A 63 2.16 -27.78 -10.59
CA GLN A 63 3.46 -27.72 -11.21
C GLN A 63 4.40 -28.87 -10.76
N PHE A 64 4.31 -29.32 -9.50
CA PHE A 64 5.07 -30.48 -9.05
C PHE A 64 4.74 -31.75 -9.84
N LYS A 65 3.49 -31.95 -10.23
CA LYS A 65 3.09 -33.09 -11.07
C LYS A 65 3.76 -33.03 -12.43
N LEU A 66 3.96 -31.85 -12.99
CA LEU A 66 4.64 -31.64 -14.27
C LEU A 66 6.16 -31.83 -14.15
N LEU A 67 6.78 -31.28 -13.09
CA LEU A 67 8.21 -31.32 -12.88
C LEU A 67 8.71 -32.66 -12.35
N PHE A 68 7.88 -33.37 -11.62
CA PHE A 68 8.19 -34.66 -11.00
C PHE A 68 7.08 -35.68 -11.33
N PRO A 69 7.01 -36.15 -12.60
CA PRO A 69 5.95 -37.05 -13.04
C PRO A 69 5.88 -38.34 -12.22
N GLU A 70 7.03 -38.82 -11.72
CA GLU A 70 7.07 -39.97 -10.82
C GLU A 70 7.08 -39.52 -9.36
N GLY A 71 5.91 -39.56 -8.71
CA GLY A 71 5.76 -39.26 -7.29
C GLY A 71 5.66 -37.79 -6.94
N GLY A 72 5.45 -36.89 -7.92
CA GLY A 72 5.29 -35.46 -7.68
C GLY A 72 4.12 -35.13 -6.75
N GLU A 73 3.04 -35.89 -6.82
CA GLU A 73 1.90 -35.76 -5.93
C GLU A 73 2.19 -36.16 -4.47
N LYS A 74 3.28 -36.88 -4.23
CA LYS A 74 3.74 -37.26 -2.88
C LYS A 74 4.69 -36.24 -2.26
N ARG A 75 5.18 -35.31 -3.05
CA ARG A 75 6.01 -34.23 -2.54
C ARG A 75 5.15 -33.19 -1.86
N SER A 76 5.54 -32.84 -0.65
CA SER A 76 4.93 -31.74 0.07
C SER A 76 5.71 -30.44 -0.17
N LEU A 77 5.08 -29.33 0.15
CA LEU A 77 5.76 -28.03 0.15
C LEU A 77 6.84 -28.00 1.23
N GLU A 78 6.61 -28.68 2.34
CA GLU A 78 7.57 -28.85 3.42
C GLU A 78 8.87 -29.51 2.90
N ASP A 79 8.74 -30.48 2.01
CA ASP A 79 9.90 -31.20 1.46
C ASP A 79 10.72 -30.35 0.48
N THR A 80 10.10 -29.36 -0.16
CA THR A 80 10.71 -28.67 -1.30
C THR A 80 10.83 -27.16 -1.16
N GLN A 81 9.92 -26.49 -0.47
CA GLN A 81 9.89 -25.03 -0.41
C GLN A 81 9.72 -24.43 0.98
N LEU A 82 9.22 -25.21 1.94
CA LEU A 82 9.01 -24.71 3.29
C LEU A 82 10.03 -25.26 4.27
N ARG A 83 10.43 -24.41 5.20
CA ARG A 83 11.08 -24.81 6.45
C ARG A 83 10.15 -24.49 7.62
N ARG A 84 10.18 -25.29 8.67
CA ARG A 84 9.33 -25.11 9.86
C ARG A 84 7.83 -24.99 9.53
N GLN A 85 7.41 -25.58 8.42
CA GLN A 85 6.03 -25.65 7.94
C GLN A 85 5.39 -24.32 7.51
N VAL A 86 6.01 -23.17 7.75
CA VAL A 86 5.41 -21.86 7.47
C VAL A 86 6.34 -20.90 6.73
N GLU A 87 7.65 -21.10 6.81
CA GLU A 87 8.63 -20.22 6.16
C GLU A 87 9.11 -20.84 4.84
N SER A 88 9.11 -20.08 3.77
CA SER A 88 9.76 -20.51 2.53
C SER A 88 11.28 -20.51 2.66
N TYR A 89 11.97 -21.44 2.00
CA TYR A 89 13.41 -21.36 1.86
C TYR A 89 13.80 -20.16 0.99
N HIS A 90 14.90 -19.51 1.37
CA HIS A 90 15.49 -18.49 0.49
C HIS A 90 15.96 -19.15 -0.81
N PRO A 91 15.79 -18.53 -1.99
CA PRO A 91 16.10 -19.12 -3.30
C PRO A 91 17.54 -19.55 -3.50
N THR A 92 18.49 -19.05 -2.71
CA THR A 92 19.89 -19.51 -2.73
C THR A 92 20.08 -20.93 -2.19
N VAL A 93 19.09 -21.44 -1.42
CA VAL A 93 19.09 -22.79 -0.83
C VAL A 93 17.83 -23.58 -1.19
N ALA A 94 16.87 -22.96 -1.86
CA ALA A 94 15.64 -23.60 -2.32
C ALA A 94 15.89 -24.39 -3.62
N PRO A 95 15.07 -25.41 -3.91
CA PRO A 95 15.08 -26.07 -5.21
C PRO A 95 14.82 -25.07 -6.35
N ASP A 96 15.08 -25.50 -7.58
CA ASP A 96 14.85 -24.66 -8.76
C ASP A 96 13.47 -24.04 -8.76
N ALA A 97 13.41 -22.78 -9.21
CA ALA A 97 12.17 -22.07 -9.32
C ALA A 97 11.29 -22.73 -10.39
N LEU A 98 10.01 -22.81 -10.06
CA LEU A 98 8.99 -23.28 -11.00
C LEU A 98 8.79 -22.26 -12.13
N PRO A 99 8.27 -22.68 -13.29
CA PRO A 99 7.88 -21.75 -14.36
C PRO A 99 7.01 -20.63 -13.83
N PHE A 100 7.24 -19.43 -14.32
CA PHE A 100 6.56 -18.23 -13.84
C PHE A 100 6.06 -17.40 -15.01
N LEU A 101 4.79 -17.02 -14.98
CA LEU A 101 4.13 -16.18 -15.97
C LEU A 101 4.11 -14.74 -15.46
N GLU A 102 4.76 -13.86 -16.18
CA GLU A 102 4.76 -12.42 -15.90
C GLU A 102 3.54 -11.72 -16.50
N GLY A 103 3.14 -10.63 -15.89
CA GLY A 103 2.18 -9.72 -16.49
C GLY A 103 2.76 -9.05 -17.74
N GLU A 104 1.96 -8.95 -18.77
CA GLU A 104 2.31 -8.40 -20.08
C GLU A 104 1.48 -7.16 -20.40
N GLY A 105 1.83 -6.51 -21.50
CA GLY A 105 1.10 -5.34 -22.02
C GLY A 105 1.71 -4.00 -21.60
N PRO A 106 1.29 -2.93 -22.30
CA PRO A 106 1.88 -1.61 -22.15
C PRO A 106 1.21 -0.74 -21.07
N VAL A 107 0.20 -1.23 -20.38
CA VAL A 107 -0.60 -0.40 -19.46
C VAL A 107 -0.52 -0.95 -18.04
N ALA A 108 -0.09 -0.10 -17.11
CA ALA A 108 -0.15 -0.38 -15.67
C ALA A 108 -0.54 0.87 -14.87
N PRO A 109 -1.19 0.72 -13.69
CA PRO A 109 -1.35 1.82 -12.75
C PRO A 109 -0.04 2.12 -12.05
N GLY A 110 0.23 3.40 -11.76
CA GLY A 110 1.45 3.79 -11.06
C GLY A 110 1.81 5.26 -11.23
N VAL A 111 3.07 5.54 -11.03
CA VAL A 111 3.67 6.87 -11.07
C VAL A 111 4.97 6.81 -11.86
N ASP A 112 5.28 7.87 -12.58
CA ASP A 112 6.59 8.13 -13.14
C ASP A 112 7.55 8.48 -11.99
N LEU A 113 8.53 7.60 -11.73
CA LEU A 113 9.44 7.73 -10.59
C LEU A 113 10.76 8.41 -10.95
N ASP A 114 11.22 8.28 -12.17
CA ASP A 114 12.53 8.78 -12.58
C ASP A 114 12.47 9.95 -13.57
N GLY A 115 11.31 10.25 -14.13
CA GLY A 115 11.11 11.32 -15.12
C GLY A 115 11.60 10.95 -16.53
N ILE A 116 11.89 9.68 -16.79
CA ILE A 116 12.40 9.17 -18.04
C ILE A 116 11.34 8.27 -18.68
N GLN A 117 11.24 8.28 -19.99
CA GLN A 117 10.41 7.34 -20.73
C GLN A 117 11.28 6.26 -21.35
N GLY A 118 11.33 5.12 -20.72
CA GLY A 118 12.08 3.94 -21.15
C GLY A 118 11.22 2.91 -21.91
N PRO A 119 11.84 1.94 -22.57
CA PRO A 119 11.13 0.88 -23.28
C PRO A 119 10.40 -0.10 -22.35
N GLU A 120 10.80 -0.14 -21.08
CA GLU A 120 10.23 -1.03 -20.07
C GLU A 120 9.08 -0.39 -19.28
N ASP A 121 8.84 0.91 -19.47
CA ASP A 121 7.81 1.66 -18.77
C ASP A 121 6.43 1.37 -19.34
N PHE A 122 5.46 1.63 -18.51
CA PHE A 122 4.06 1.51 -18.88
C PHE A 122 3.46 2.86 -19.22
N THR A 123 2.29 2.80 -19.80
CA THR A 123 1.36 3.91 -19.94
C THR A 123 0.23 3.74 -18.92
N SER A 124 -0.16 4.81 -18.24
CA SER A 124 -1.34 4.76 -17.37
C SER A 124 -2.63 4.57 -18.17
N ALA A 125 -3.71 4.19 -17.51
CA ALA A 125 -5.01 4.00 -18.17
C ALA A 125 -5.57 5.28 -18.79
N ASP A 126 -5.16 6.46 -18.32
CA ASP A 126 -5.49 7.78 -18.86
C ASP A 126 -4.49 8.28 -19.91
N GLY A 127 -3.56 7.43 -20.36
CA GLY A 127 -2.65 7.69 -21.48
C GLY A 127 -1.35 8.41 -21.11
N ARG A 128 -0.98 8.55 -19.84
CA ARG A 128 0.30 9.14 -19.44
C ARG A 128 1.41 8.09 -19.57
N PRO A 129 2.47 8.36 -20.34
CA PRO A 129 3.63 7.46 -20.48
C PRO A 129 4.57 7.56 -19.26
N GLY A 130 5.59 6.70 -19.21
CA GLY A 130 6.66 6.74 -18.21
C GLY A 130 6.21 6.22 -16.83
N ILE A 131 5.29 5.27 -16.78
CA ILE A 131 4.84 4.69 -15.52
C ILE A 131 5.77 3.57 -15.09
N ASP A 132 6.40 3.75 -13.94
CA ASP A 132 7.28 2.77 -13.32
C ASP A 132 6.51 1.84 -12.39
N ASN A 133 6.28 0.62 -12.80
CA ASN A 133 5.66 -0.40 -11.97
C ASN A 133 6.00 -1.83 -12.45
N GLN A 134 7.28 -2.20 -12.39
CA GLN A 134 7.70 -3.56 -12.75
C GLN A 134 7.12 -4.62 -11.81
N MET A 135 6.73 -4.24 -10.58
CA MET A 135 6.00 -5.14 -9.68
C MET A 135 4.68 -5.63 -10.29
N HIS A 136 4.06 -4.85 -11.18
CA HIS A 136 2.89 -5.30 -11.95
C HIS A 136 3.20 -6.53 -12.81
N ARG A 137 4.39 -6.59 -13.44
CA ARG A 137 4.82 -7.79 -14.18
C ARG A 137 4.97 -9.00 -13.27
N VAL A 138 5.45 -8.79 -12.04
CA VAL A 138 5.62 -9.89 -11.07
C VAL A 138 4.28 -10.39 -10.54
N LEU A 139 3.40 -9.51 -10.08
CA LEU A 139 2.20 -9.89 -9.33
C LEU A 139 0.94 -9.96 -10.18
N GLY A 140 0.92 -9.33 -11.35
CA GLY A 140 -0.29 -9.14 -12.17
C GLY A 140 -0.94 -10.43 -12.67
N CYS A 141 -0.17 -11.50 -12.87
CA CYS A 141 -0.69 -12.82 -13.30
C CYS A 141 -0.73 -13.86 -12.16
N ILE A 142 -0.76 -13.41 -10.91
CA ILE A 142 -1.00 -14.27 -9.76
C ILE A 142 -2.43 -14.03 -9.27
N ALA A 143 -3.28 -15.03 -9.38
CA ALA A 143 -4.72 -14.92 -9.07
C ALA A 143 -4.98 -14.31 -7.68
N ASN A 144 -4.15 -14.64 -6.70
CA ASN A 144 -4.32 -14.21 -5.32
C ASN A 144 -4.16 -12.68 -5.10
N TYR A 145 -3.41 -12.01 -5.98
CA TYR A 145 -3.21 -10.55 -5.92
C TYR A 145 -4.19 -9.76 -6.79
N ARG A 146 -5.02 -10.43 -7.59
CA ARG A 146 -5.91 -9.77 -8.55
C ARG A 146 -7.19 -9.26 -7.89
N ALA A 147 -7.62 -8.08 -8.27
CA ALA A 147 -8.95 -7.58 -7.94
C ALA A 147 -10.02 -8.25 -8.83
N PRO A 148 -11.28 -8.38 -8.35
CA PRO A 148 -11.72 -8.05 -6.99
C PRO A 148 -11.56 -9.20 -6.00
N ASP A 149 -11.36 -10.44 -6.45
CA ASP A 149 -11.61 -11.64 -5.66
C ASP A 149 -10.35 -12.31 -5.12
N GLY A 150 -9.18 -11.76 -5.38
CA GLY A 150 -7.92 -12.32 -4.90
C GLY A 150 -7.83 -12.27 -3.38
N PRO A 151 -7.61 -13.40 -2.68
CA PRO A 151 -7.59 -13.43 -1.22
C PRO A 151 -6.50 -12.56 -0.61
N ILE A 152 -5.32 -12.45 -1.23
CA ILE A 152 -4.28 -11.55 -0.74
C ILE A 152 -4.73 -10.10 -0.89
N ARG A 153 -5.33 -9.73 -2.02
CA ARG A 153 -5.89 -8.42 -2.24
C ARG A 153 -6.94 -8.05 -1.19
N PHE A 154 -7.84 -8.98 -0.88
CA PHE A 154 -8.84 -8.79 0.15
C PHE A 154 -8.19 -8.54 1.53
N PHE A 155 -7.19 -9.32 1.90
CA PHE A 155 -6.49 -9.14 3.17
C PHE A 155 -5.69 -7.83 3.24
N GLU A 156 -5.03 -7.43 2.16
CA GLU A 156 -4.34 -6.15 2.10
C GLU A 156 -5.29 -4.98 2.36
N ASP A 157 -6.46 -4.99 1.74
CA ASP A 157 -7.47 -3.93 1.92
C ASP A 157 -8.16 -3.98 3.29
N GLU A 158 -8.55 -5.16 3.77
CA GLU A 158 -9.32 -5.33 5.01
C GLU A 158 -8.47 -5.17 6.27
N MET A 159 -7.23 -5.67 6.26
CA MET A 159 -6.36 -5.66 7.42
C MET A 159 -5.95 -4.26 7.84
N VAL A 160 -5.92 -3.31 6.91
CA VAL A 160 -5.62 -1.91 7.21
C VAL A 160 -6.60 -1.31 8.23
N LEU A 161 -7.88 -1.65 8.13
CA LEU A 161 -8.90 -1.15 9.07
C LEU A 161 -9.02 -1.99 10.35
N ARG A 162 -8.84 -3.30 10.23
CA ARG A 162 -9.05 -4.22 11.36
C ARG A 162 -7.84 -4.29 12.27
N GLU A 163 -6.64 -4.27 11.69
CA GLU A 163 -5.41 -4.42 12.44
C GLU A 163 -4.78 -3.06 12.79
N ASN A 164 -4.33 -2.94 14.01
CA ASN A 164 -3.70 -1.71 14.49
C ASN A 164 -2.30 -1.49 13.92
N TYR A 165 -1.73 -2.45 13.24
CA TYR A 165 -0.33 -2.42 12.83
C TYR A 165 -0.10 -1.50 11.62
N ASN A 166 -0.92 -1.61 10.58
CA ASN A 166 -0.74 -0.92 9.29
C ASN A 166 -1.20 0.54 9.29
N ARG A 167 -1.14 1.22 10.41
CA ARG A 167 -1.67 2.56 10.56
C ARG A 167 -0.70 3.63 10.07
N ILE A 168 -0.72 3.88 8.78
CA ILE A 168 0.11 4.91 8.15
C ILE A 168 -0.69 6.22 8.11
N ILE A 169 -0.09 7.28 8.61
CA ILE A 169 -0.65 8.64 8.58
C ILE A 169 0.23 9.51 7.70
N VAL A 170 -0.43 10.29 6.86
CA VAL A 170 0.17 11.38 6.08
C VAL A 170 -0.35 12.69 6.66
N GLN A 171 0.52 13.49 7.23
CA GLN A 171 0.22 14.81 7.76
C GLN A 171 0.83 15.87 6.84
N LEU A 172 0.02 16.81 6.44
CA LEU A 172 0.40 17.99 5.67
C LEU A 172 0.38 19.19 6.62
N SER A 173 1.44 19.99 6.64
CA SER A 173 1.55 21.21 7.45
C SER A 173 1.95 22.38 6.57
N GLY A 174 1.51 23.59 6.96
CA GLY A 174 1.70 24.78 6.15
C GLY A 174 0.75 24.85 4.95
N VAL A 175 -0.39 24.17 5.00
CA VAL A 175 -1.33 24.12 3.87
C VAL A 175 -2.16 25.38 3.80
N ASP A 176 -2.02 26.12 2.73
CA ASP A 176 -2.82 27.30 2.42
C ASP A 176 -4.10 26.91 1.66
N SER A 177 -3.98 26.03 0.68
CA SER A 177 -5.09 25.56 -0.14
C SER A 177 -4.94 24.08 -0.49
N LEU A 178 -6.07 23.33 -0.48
CA LEU A 178 -6.11 21.97 -1.02
C LEU A 178 -6.26 21.92 -2.54
N ALA A 179 -6.56 23.06 -3.19
CA ALA A 179 -6.61 23.11 -4.64
C ALA A 179 -5.21 23.30 -5.23
N ASP A 180 -4.49 24.31 -4.75
CA ASP A 180 -3.16 24.63 -5.24
C ASP A 180 -2.32 25.19 -4.09
N ASP A 181 -1.16 24.59 -3.85
CA ASP A 181 -0.19 24.97 -2.85
C ASP A 181 1.21 24.53 -3.30
N PRO A 182 2.14 25.46 -3.57
CA PRO A 182 3.43 25.12 -4.16
C PRO A 182 4.39 24.43 -3.19
N ASP A 183 4.14 24.51 -1.88
CA ASP A 183 5.12 24.07 -0.89
C ASP A 183 4.50 23.68 0.47
N VAL A 184 4.26 22.41 0.65
CA VAL A 184 3.74 21.84 1.89
C VAL A 184 4.74 20.92 2.57
N ASP A 185 4.84 21.00 3.89
CA ASP A 185 5.57 20.01 4.68
C ASP A 185 4.76 18.73 4.77
N VAL A 186 5.38 17.59 4.45
CA VAL A 186 4.76 16.28 4.51
C VAL A 186 5.48 15.41 5.52
N MET A 187 4.75 14.91 6.49
CA MET A 187 5.25 13.93 7.46
C MET A 187 4.46 12.63 7.34
N ILE A 188 5.18 11.53 7.15
CA ILE A 188 4.62 10.17 7.06
C ILE A 188 5.06 9.43 8.31
N PHE A 189 4.10 8.83 9.03
CA PHE A 189 4.41 8.13 10.27
C PHE A 189 3.35 7.08 10.60
N ARG A 190 3.67 6.23 11.58
CA ARG A 190 2.71 5.28 12.14
C ARG A 190 1.81 5.96 13.16
N GLY A 191 0.48 5.73 13.06
CA GLY A 191 -0.52 6.13 14.04
C GLY A 191 -0.65 5.12 15.19
N ARG A 192 -1.05 5.61 16.36
CA ARG A 192 -1.20 4.80 17.57
C ARG A 192 -2.63 4.33 17.82
N ASP A 193 -3.61 5.17 17.53
CA ASP A 193 -4.99 4.91 17.92
C ASP A 193 -5.77 4.17 16.82
N LYS A 194 -6.85 3.48 17.21
CA LYS A 194 -7.74 2.80 16.27
C LYS A 194 -8.42 3.83 15.36
N VAL A 195 -8.59 3.46 14.10
CA VAL A 195 -9.37 4.28 13.16
C VAL A 195 -10.83 4.24 13.58
N LEU A 196 -11.49 5.38 13.56
CA LEU A 196 -12.92 5.46 13.76
C LEU A 196 -13.64 4.81 12.57
N VAL A 197 -14.47 3.84 12.84
CA VAL A 197 -15.25 3.12 11.82
C VAL A 197 -16.75 3.22 12.08
N ASP A 198 -17.54 2.96 11.05
CA ASP A 198 -18.99 2.86 11.16
C ASP A 198 -19.44 1.68 12.04
N ALA A 199 -20.73 1.57 12.31
CA ALA A 199 -21.28 0.50 13.13
C ALA A 199 -21.06 -0.91 12.54
N GLY A 200 -20.86 -1.01 11.22
CA GLY A 200 -20.51 -2.26 10.53
C GLY A 200 -19.03 -2.63 10.62
N GLY A 201 -18.17 -1.71 11.05
CA GLY A 201 -16.72 -1.90 11.13
C GLY A 201 -16.02 -1.97 9.77
N LEU A 202 -16.70 -1.59 8.70
CA LEU A 202 -16.22 -1.75 7.32
C LEU A 202 -15.78 -0.44 6.66
N LYS A 203 -16.23 0.69 7.19
CA LYS A 203 -15.96 2.00 6.60
C LYS A 203 -15.35 2.93 7.62
N ALA A 204 -14.18 3.47 7.30
CA ALA A 204 -13.57 4.52 8.11
C ALA A 204 -14.37 5.81 8.04
N LEU A 205 -14.52 6.48 9.18
CA LEU A 205 -15.21 7.74 9.31
C LEU A 205 -14.20 8.87 9.49
N PRO A 206 -14.38 10.01 8.84
CA PRO A 206 -13.50 11.16 9.00
C PRO A 206 -13.64 11.80 10.39
N GLY A 207 -12.62 12.54 10.80
CA GLY A 207 -12.61 13.35 12.01
C GLY A 207 -12.24 12.60 13.29
N GLY A 208 -11.93 11.31 13.21
CA GLY A 208 -11.36 10.56 14.35
C GLY A 208 -10.05 11.16 14.82
N THR A 209 -9.75 11.05 16.13
CA THR A 209 -8.47 11.51 16.70
C THR A 209 -7.39 10.48 16.56
N GLN A 210 -6.15 10.93 16.34
CA GLN A 210 -4.96 10.09 16.25
C GLN A 210 -3.79 10.69 17.02
N ARG A 211 -2.96 9.82 17.60
CA ARG A 211 -1.64 10.15 18.13
C ARG A 211 -0.56 9.52 17.24
N ILE A 212 0.59 10.12 17.21
CA ILE A 212 1.77 9.50 16.60
C ILE A 212 2.24 8.32 17.45
N ASP A 213 2.71 7.26 16.80
CA ASP A 213 3.27 6.10 17.49
C ASP A 213 4.80 6.20 17.55
N THR A 214 5.30 6.63 18.69
CA THR A 214 6.73 6.78 18.94
C THR A 214 7.34 5.65 19.80
N ARG A 215 6.61 4.56 20.03
CA ARG A 215 7.12 3.41 20.79
C ARG A 215 8.35 2.77 20.14
N TRP A 216 8.53 2.99 18.85
CA TRP A 216 9.72 2.60 18.08
C TRP A 216 10.65 3.79 17.77
N GLY A 217 10.60 4.84 18.58
CA GLY A 217 11.35 6.07 18.33
C GLY A 217 10.97 6.70 16.99
N SER A 218 11.96 7.08 16.20
CA SER A 218 11.78 7.70 14.87
C SER A 218 11.71 6.69 13.72
N ARG A 219 11.63 5.39 13.99
CA ARG A 219 11.73 4.31 12.98
C ARG A 219 10.78 4.51 11.81
N TYR A 220 9.52 4.86 12.07
CA TYR A 220 8.48 5.03 11.05
C TYR A 220 8.22 6.50 10.69
N ILE A 221 9.00 7.43 11.20
CA ILE A 221 8.79 8.85 10.92
C ILE A 221 9.65 9.26 9.74
N ARG A 222 9.02 9.80 8.71
CA ARG A 222 9.67 10.36 7.53
C ARG A 222 9.13 11.75 7.25
N ARG A 223 10.01 12.62 6.78
CA ARG A 223 9.65 13.99 6.39
C ARG A 223 10.11 14.24 4.98
N THR A 224 9.27 14.89 4.20
CA THR A 224 9.55 15.30 2.83
C THR A 224 8.79 16.59 2.53
N ARG A 225 8.99 17.14 1.36
CA ARG A 225 8.24 18.28 0.83
C ARG A 225 7.26 17.78 -0.21
N GLY A 226 6.22 18.57 -0.44
CA GLY A 226 5.25 18.30 -1.49
C GLY A 226 4.67 19.58 -2.05
N ARG A 227 3.97 19.46 -3.15
CA ARG A 227 3.13 20.50 -3.73
C ARG A 227 1.75 19.95 -4.04
N ILE A 228 0.78 20.83 -4.03
CA ILE A 228 -0.60 20.51 -4.43
C ILE A 228 -0.88 21.30 -5.70
N GLU A 229 -1.28 20.60 -6.76
CA GLU A 229 -1.66 21.17 -8.05
C GLU A 229 -3.00 20.58 -8.49
N ALA A 230 -3.99 21.42 -8.73
CA ALA A 230 -5.36 21.00 -9.08
C ALA A 230 -5.93 19.92 -8.13
N GLY A 231 -5.70 20.07 -6.83
CA GLY A 231 -6.15 19.14 -5.81
C GLY A 231 -5.30 17.86 -5.67
N MET A 232 -4.21 17.74 -6.37
CA MET A 232 -3.33 16.58 -6.34
C MET A 232 -2.02 16.89 -5.60
N LEU A 233 -1.79 16.24 -4.49
CA LEU A 233 -0.51 16.23 -3.79
C LEU A 233 0.49 15.37 -4.56
N THR A 234 1.67 15.93 -4.82
CA THR A 234 2.85 15.19 -5.26
C THR A 234 4.00 15.50 -4.32
N THR A 235 4.66 14.48 -3.77
CA THR A 235 5.80 14.67 -2.87
C THR A 235 7.14 14.52 -3.57
N GLU A 236 8.17 15.12 -2.98
CA GLU A 236 9.55 14.75 -3.27
C GLU A 236 9.82 13.31 -2.81
N PRO A 237 10.82 12.64 -3.42
CA PRO A 237 11.16 11.28 -3.05
C PRO A 237 11.70 11.18 -1.63
N VAL A 238 11.32 10.14 -0.90
CA VAL A 238 11.81 9.83 0.44
C VAL A 238 11.93 8.34 0.63
N ASP A 239 12.99 7.89 1.29
CA ASP A 239 13.12 6.48 1.68
C ASP A 239 12.11 6.16 2.78
N LEU A 240 11.16 5.29 2.46
CA LEU A 240 10.02 4.99 3.31
C LEU A 240 10.12 3.59 3.90
N LEU A 241 10.21 3.51 5.22
CA LEU A 241 9.92 2.30 5.97
C LEU A 241 8.51 2.41 6.54
N TYR A 242 7.69 1.44 6.29
CA TYR A 242 6.31 1.44 6.77
C TYR A 242 5.90 0.07 7.28
N PRO A 243 5.00 0.03 8.29
CA PRO A 243 4.47 -1.22 8.80
C PRO A 243 3.59 -1.88 7.75
N TRP A 244 3.72 -3.18 7.62
CA TRP A 244 2.92 -3.99 6.73
C TRP A 244 2.55 -5.29 7.43
N ASP A 245 1.30 -5.45 7.75
CA ASP A 245 0.75 -6.70 8.23
C ASP A 245 -0.15 -7.28 7.14
N ALA A 246 0.21 -8.43 6.66
CA ALA A 246 -0.70 -9.26 5.89
C ALA A 246 -0.79 -10.59 6.64
N PHE A 247 -1.99 -11.00 7.03
CA PHE A 247 -2.24 -12.27 7.73
C PHE A 247 -1.71 -12.36 9.17
N TYR A 248 -1.89 -11.31 9.96
CA TYR A 248 -1.55 -11.29 11.40
C TYR A 248 -0.06 -11.45 11.73
N MET A 249 0.80 -11.24 10.76
CA MET A 249 2.25 -11.28 10.93
C MET A 249 2.83 -9.89 10.72
N PRO A 250 3.06 -9.12 11.80
CA PRO A 250 3.63 -7.78 11.71
C PRO A 250 5.02 -7.81 11.08
N THR A 251 5.18 -7.11 10.01
CA THR A 251 6.46 -6.94 9.31
C THR A 251 6.62 -5.51 8.83
N ASP A 252 7.76 -5.18 8.29
CA ASP A 252 8.02 -3.88 7.69
C ASP A 252 8.31 -4.04 6.21
N GLN A 253 7.86 -3.07 5.44
CA GLN A 253 8.23 -2.90 4.05
C GLN A 253 9.15 -1.70 3.90
N PHE A 254 10.09 -1.80 2.97
CA PHE A 254 10.98 -0.72 2.64
C PHE A 254 10.90 -0.37 1.15
N MET A 255 10.77 0.92 0.88
CA MET A 255 10.66 1.48 -0.45
C MET A 255 11.65 2.64 -0.58
N TRP A 256 12.59 2.52 -1.52
CA TRP A 256 13.53 3.57 -1.86
C TRP A 256 12.83 4.66 -2.67
N GLY A 257 13.15 5.92 -2.39
CA GLY A 257 12.67 7.04 -3.17
C GLY A 257 11.14 7.12 -3.30
N ALA A 258 10.41 6.70 -2.28
CA ALA A 258 8.94 6.69 -2.29
C ALA A 258 8.37 8.09 -2.52
N ARG A 259 7.33 8.17 -3.33
CA ARG A 259 6.55 9.38 -3.59
C ARG A 259 5.08 9.10 -3.34
N LEU A 260 4.38 10.10 -2.82
CA LEU A 260 2.92 10.10 -2.75
C LEU A 260 2.38 10.92 -3.92
N ARG A 261 1.37 10.38 -4.59
CA ARG A 261 0.57 11.08 -5.57
C ARG A 261 -0.89 10.87 -5.24
N LEU A 262 -1.48 11.83 -4.53
CA LEU A 262 -2.80 11.68 -3.90
C LEU A 262 -3.73 12.81 -4.31
N THR A 263 -4.92 12.50 -4.80
CA THR A 263 -6.01 13.46 -4.93
C THR A 263 -6.59 13.73 -3.54
N LEU A 264 -6.61 15.00 -3.15
CA LEU A 264 -7.01 15.44 -1.82
C LEU A 264 -8.44 15.99 -1.81
N THR A 265 -9.15 15.69 -0.75
CA THR A 265 -10.39 16.37 -0.36
C THR A 265 -10.32 16.72 1.13
N PRO A 266 -11.19 17.58 1.66
CA PRO A 266 -11.23 17.85 3.09
C PRO A 266 -11.45 16.61 3.97
N GLY A 267 -12.11 15.56 3.45
CA GLY A 267 -12.47 14.36 4.21
C GLY A 267 -11.66 13.11 3.86
N SER A 268 -10.95 13.11 2.75
CA SER A 268 -10.25 11.91 2.24
C SER A 268 -9.09 12.25 1.33
N ALA A 269 -8.23 11.26 1.08
CA ALA A 269 -7.25 11.30 0.01
C ALA A 269 -7.19 9.92 -0.66
N GLU A 270 -6.90 9.88 -1.96
CA GLU A 270 -6.71 8.62 -2.69
C GLU A 270 -5.72 8.75 -3.84
N GLY A 271 -5.03 7.68 -4.16
CA GLY A 271 -4.06 7.65 -5.24
C GLY A 271 -2.99 6.59 -5.02
N PHE A 272 -1.74 6.98 -5.18
CA PHE A 272 -0.61 6.07 -5.14
C PHE A 272 0.44 6.46 -4.09
N VAL A 273 1.00 5.43 -3.45
CA VAL A 273 2.31 5.45 -2.80
C VAL A 273 3.22 4.62 -3.70
N ALA A 274 4.19 5.23 -4.35
CA ALA A 274 5.01 4.55 -5.34
C ALA A 274 6.50 4.83 -5.12
N GLY A 275 7.33 3.86 -5.46
CA GLY A 275 8.78 3.92 -5.29
C GLY A 275 9.41 2.57 -5.63
N TYR A 276 10.66 2.39 -5.24
CA TYR A 276 11.41 1.17 -5.55
C TYR A 276 11.42 0.24 -4.34
N THR A 277 10.60 -0.81 -4.38
CA THR A 277 10.53 -1.82 -3.30
C THR A 277 11.83 -2.61 -3.22
N ASP A 278 12.43 -2.67 -2.02
CA ASP A 278 13.61 -3.50 -1.79
C ASP A 278 13.26 -4.97 -1.86
N VAL A 279 13.90 -5.70 -2.79
CA VAL A 279 13.56 -7.08 -3.10
C VAL A 279 13.82 -8.02 -1.92
N GLU A 280 14.96 -7.84 -1.24
CA GLU A 280 15.31 -8.71 -0.10
C GLU A 280 14.36 -8.49 1.09
N THR A 281 14.07 -7.24 1.41
CA THR A 281 13.14 -6.91 2.50
C THR A 281 11.75 -7.50 2.23
N TRP A 282 11.25 -7.31 1.02
CA TRP A 282 9.95 -7.84 0.65
C TRP A 282 9.93 -9.37 0.68
N TYR A 283 10.98 -10.02 0.18
CA TYR A 283 11.06 -11.47 0.19
C TYR A 283 11.23 -12.04 1.59
N MET A 284 12.05 -11.41 2.43
CA MET A 284 12.18 -11.79 3.84
C MET A 284 10.87 -11.62 4.62
N HIS A 285 10.09 -10.60 4.26
CA HIS A 285 8.72 -10.45 4.75
C HIS A 285 7.85 -11.66 4.35
N MET A 286 7.86 -12.02 3.08
CA MET A 286 7.13 -13.19 2.59
C MET A 286 7.54 -14.49 3.29
N LEU A 287 8.84 -14.68 3.56
CA LEU A 287 9.36 -15.88 4.22
C LEU A 287 8.81 -16.08 5.63
N ARG A 288 8.40 -14.99 6.30
CA ARG A 288 7.95 -15.00 7.70
C ARG A 288 6.45 -14.96 7.88
N ASN A 289 5.74 -14.79 6.80
CA ASN A 289 4.34 -14.47 6.85
C ASN A 289 3.51 -15.63 6.26
N TRP A 290 2.25 -15.71 6.66
CA TRP A 290 1.27 -16.64 6.11
C TRP A 290 1.13 -16.54 4.59
N SER A 291 1.55 -15.44 3.99
CA SER A 291 1.60 -15.31 2.55
C SER A 291 2.55 -16.31 1.90
N ALA A 292 3.61 -16.74 2.60
CA ALA A 292 4.44 -17.84 2.14
C ALA A 292 3.62 -19.13 2.02
N HIS A 293 2.78 -19.40 2.99
CA HIS A 293 1.87 -20.53 2.99
C HIS A 293 0.80 -20.40 1.91
N TYR A 294 0.20 -19.22 1.76
CA TYR A 294 -0.76 -18.95 0.71
C TYR A 294 -0.15 -18.92 -0.68
N GLN A 295 1.06 -18.48 -0.82
CA GLN A 295 1.78 -18.59 -2.08
C GLN A 295 2.09 -20.04 -2.41
N SER A 296 2.31 -20.84 -1.41
CA SER A 296 2.50 -22.27 -1.54
C SER A 296 1.19 -23.00 -1.84
N TYR A 297 0.06 -22.52 -1.33
CA TYR A 297 -1.26 -23.00 -1.71
C TYR A 297 -1.82 -22.28 -2.91
N GLY A 298 -1.36 -21.09 -3.06
CA GLY A 298 -1.95 -20.18 -4.00
C GLY A 298 -1.30 -20.29 -5.36
N LYS A 299 -1.30 -20.20 -6.31
CA LYS A 299 -1.01 -19.92 -7.70
C LYS A 299 0.40 -19.34 -7.93
N SER A 300 1.34 -19.53 -7.00
CA SER A 300 2.72 -19.05 -7.19
C SER A 300 3.72 -19.70 -6.25
N SER A 301 4.97 -19.71 -6.66
CA SER A 301 6.12 -20.17 -5.88
C SER A 301 6.91 -18.97 -5.36
N GLY A 302 7.20 -18.92 -4.05
CA GLY A 302 8.06 -17.88 -3.47
C GLY A 302 9.41 -17.74 -4.17
N PRO A 303 10.17 -18.82 -4.39
CA PRO A 303 11.42 -18.76 -5.16
C PRO A 303 11.25 -18.22 -6.59
N SER A 304 10.17 -18.55 -7.28
CA SER A 304 9.91 -18.05 -8.64
C SER A 304 9.60 -16.56 -8.63
N ILE A 305 8.82 -16.09 -7.67
CA ILE A 305 8.55 -14.66 -7.47
C ILE A 305 9.86 -13.91 -7.19
N TYR A 306 10.69 -14.41 -6.28
CA TYR A 306 11.99 -13.79 -5.98
C TYR A 306 12.87 -13.67 -7.23
N LYS A 307 12.98 -14.73 -8.01
CA LYS A 307 13.75 -14.72 -9.25
C LYS A 307 13.18 -13.74 -10.29
N ALA A 308 11.84 -13.65 -10.39
CA ALA A 308 11.18 -12.66 -11.24
C ALA A 308 11.48 -11.23 -10.77
N MET A 309 11.36 -10.95 -9.47
CA MET A 309 11.70 -9.65 -8.91
C MET A 309 13.17 -9.29 -9.16
N ARG A 310 14.11 -10.22 -8.97
CA ARG A 310 15.53 -9.97 -9.22
C ARG A 310 15.83 -9.69 -10.68
N ARG A 311 15.13 -10.34 -11.61
CA ARG A 311 15.29 -10.11 -13.05
C ARG A 311 14.71 -8.77 -13.49
N LEU A 312 13.57 -8.38 -12.92
CA LEU A 312 12.84 -7.17 -13.24
C LEU A 312 13.23 -5.98 -12.35
N ALA A 313 14.18 -6.16 -11.42
CA ALA A 313 14.71 -5.08 -10.60
C ALA A 313 15.37 -4.03 -11.50
N ASP A 314 14.91 -2.79 -11.37
CA ASP A 314 15.24 -1.68 -12.25
C ASP A 314 15.96 -0.51 -11.55
N ALA A 315 16.15 -0.62 -10.22
CA ALA A 315 16.77 0.47 -9.45
C ALA A 315 17.69 -0.01 -8.32
N VAL A 316 18.43 0.95 -7.77
CA VAL A 316 19.33 0.80 -6.62
C VAL A 316 20.39 -0.28 -6.87
N PRO A 317 21.37 -0.03 -7.76
CA PRO A 317 22.42 -1.01 -8.05
C PRO A 317 23.23 -1.32 -6.79
N ASP A 318 23.48 -2.59 -6.58
CA ASP A 318 24.36 -3.09 -5.53
C ASP A 318 25.80 -2.66 -5.82
N PRO A 319 26.49 -1.99 -4.89
CA PRO A 319 27.84 -1.48 -5.13
C PRO A 319 28.89 -2.58 -5.43
N ALA A 320 28.68 -3.79 -4.98
CA ALA A 320 29.64 -4.89 -5.16
C ALA A 320 29.42 -5.65 -6.48
N THR A 321 28.17 -5.78 -6.92
CA THR A 321 27.81 -6.62 -8.06
C THR A 321 27.30 -5.83 -9.26
N GLY A 322 26.88 -4.58 -9.07
CA GLY A 322 26.21 -3.76 -10.08
C GLY A 322 24.77 -4.19 -10.37
N ALA A 323 24.29 -5.27 -9.77
CA ALA A 323 22.92 -5.75 -9.98
C ALA A 323 21.91 -4.90 -9.20
N ASN A 324 20.78 -4.56 -9.82
CA ASN A 324 19.71 -3.84 -9.15
C ASN A 324 19.12 -4.63 -7.97
N ARG A 325 18.82 -3.95 -6.87
CA ARG A 325 18.27 -4.53 -5.63
C ARG A 325 16.82 -4.18 -5.39
N ALA A 326 16.31 -3.20 -6.08
CA ALA A 326 14.96 -2.70 -5.90
C ALA A 326 14.19 -2.73 -7.21
N ILE A 327 12.88 -2.89 -7.08
CA ILE A 327 11.96 -2.99 -8.20
C ILE A 327 10.92 -1.87 -8.11
N SER A 328 10.69 -1.15 -9.20
CA SER A 328 9.65 -0.15 -9.27
C SER A 328 8.28 -0.73 -8.96
N SER A 329 7.52 -0.03 -8.15
CA SER A 329 6.25 -0.52 -7.63
C SER A 329 5.32 0.61 -7.21
N ALA A 330 4.04 0.35 -7.25
CA ALA A 330 3.02 1.26 -6.77
C ALA A 330 2.01 0.53 -5.87
N LEU A 331 1.59 1.21 -4.81
CA LEU A 331 0.48 0.82 -3.96
C LEU A 331 -0.69 1.78 -4.22
N ALA A 332 -1.84 1.23 -4.54
CA ALA A 332 -3.08 1.98 -4.53
C ALA A 332 -3.50 2.20 -3.06
N ALA A 333 -3.72 3.45 -2.70
CA ALA A 333 -3.98 3.83 -1.32
C ALA A 333 -5.23 4.72 -1.22
N LYS A 334 -6.03 4.48 -0.18
CA LYS A 334 -7.11 5.36 0.24
C LYS A 334 -6.92 5.76 1.69
N PHE A 335 -7.30 6.97 1.99
CA PHE A 335 -7.13 7.57 3.30
C PHE A 335 -8.40 8.29 3.72
N THR A 336 -8.64 8.37 5.03
CA THR A 336 -9.67 9.24 5.61
C THR A 336 -9.02 10.31 6.49
N GLN A 337 -9.64 11.49 6.53
CA GLN A 337 -9.16 12.60 7.35
C GLN A 337 -9.24 12.26 8.84
N VAL A 338 -8.21 12.63 9.58
CA VAL A 338 -8.13 12.48 11.03
C VAL A 338 -7.64 13.78 11.68
N ARG A 339 -7.89 13.91 12.99
CA ARG A 339 -7.36 15.00 13.82
C ARG A 339 -6.18 14.49 14.62
N MET A 340 -5.01 15.06 14.39
CA MET A 340 -3.88 14.79 15.25
C MET A 340 -4.05 15.45 16.61
N LEU A 341 -3.83 14.72 17.68
CA LEU A 341 -3.70 15.32 19.02
C LEU A 341 -2.35 16.06 19.12
N PRO A 342 -2.26 17.10 19.95
CA PRO A 342 -1.01 17.80 20.18
C PRO A 342 0.10 16.83 20.58
N PHE A 343 1.28 17.02 20.02
CA PHE A 343 2.44 16.19 20.35
C PHE A 343 2.97 16.50 21.74
N SER A 344 3.27 15.47 22.52
CA SER A 344 4.03 15.58 23.76
C SER A 344 5.51 15.90 23.51
N ASP A 345 6.25 16.35 24.50
CA ASP A 345 7.68 16.63 24.39
C ASP A 345 8.49 15.39 23.91
N ALA A 346 8.12 14.20 24.36
CA ALA A 346 8.75 12.96 23.92
C ALA A 346 8.47 12.64 22.44
N GLU A 347 7.26 12.92 21.97
CA GLU A 347 6.90 12.77 20.55
C GLU A 347 7.61 13.82 19.68
N LEU A 348 7.71 15.06 20.15
CA LEU A 348 8.47 16.11 19.47
C LEU A 348 9.96 15.74 19.37
N ALA A 349 10.55 15.18 20.44
CA ALA A 349 11.92 14.69 20.41
C ALA A 349 12.11 13.55 19.39
N ALA A 350 11.17 12.61 19.29
CA ALA A 350 11.21 11.53 18.30
C ALA A 350 11.07 12.08 16.87
N ILE A 351 10.21 13.05 16.64
CA ILE A 351 10.04 13.74 15.36
C ILE A 351 11.33 14.48 14.97
N ALA A 352 11.95 15.18 15.91
CA ALA A 352 13.22 15.90 15.70
C ALA A 352 14.39 14.94 15.40
N ALA A 353 14.38 13.75 15.98
CA ALA A 353 15.37 12.70 15.72
C ALA A 353 15.17 12.02 14.34
N ALA A 354 14.03 12.17 13.71
CA ALA A 354 13.77 11.62 12.39
C ALA A 354 14.57 12.42 11.34
N ARG A 355 15.45 11.71 10.63
CA ARG A 355 16.26 12.34 9.59
C ARG A 355 15.44 12.56 8.32
N PRO A 356 15.51 13.74 7.69
CA PRO A 356 14.99 13.92 6.34
C PRO A 356 15.77 13.03 5.37
N GLY A 357 15.08 12.21 4.58
CA GLY A 357 15.60 11.60 3.34
C GLY A 357 16.91 10.80 3.37
N GLY A 358 17.37 10.33 4.52
CA GLY A 358 18.60 9.53 4.59
C GLY A 358 18.35 8.03 4.37
N PRO A 359 19.32 7.29 3.79
CA PRO A 359 19.19 5.85 3.63
C PRO A 359 18.95 5.19 4.98
N TYR A 360 17.93 4.33 5.02
CA TYR A 360 17.65 3.53 6.21
C TYR A 360 18.76 2.51 6.44
N ARG A 361 19.55 2.71 7.49
CA ARG A 361 20.66 1.83 7.83
C ARG A 361 20.30 0.65 8.75
N GLY A 362 19.04 0.56 9.18
CA GLY A 362 18.60 -0.40 10.20
C GLY A 362 17.86 -1.62 9.66
N MET A 363 17.94 -1.93 8.38
CA MET A 363 17.28 -3.11 7.79
C MET A 363 17.94 -4.45 8.19
N ALA A 364 19.12 -4.42 8.81
CA ALA A 364 19.89 -5.64 9.13
C ALA A 364 19.29 -6.46 10.29
N GLU A 365 18.45 -5.87 11.13
CA GLU A 365 17.84 -6.58 12.27
C GLU A 365 16.32 -6.47 12.24
N PRO A 366 15.62 -7.52 11.76
CA PRO A 366 14.19 -7.62 12.01
C PRO A 366 13.96 -7.73 13.52
N ARG A 367 13.05 -6.91 14.04
CA ARG A 367 12.64 -7.04 15.44
C ARG A 367 12.10 -8.44 15.70
N PRO A 368 12.36 -8.98 16.89
CA PRO A 368 11.70 -10.22 17.29
C PRO A 368 10.18 -10.03 17.24
N VAL A 369 9.50 -10.86 16.48
CA VAL A 369 8.03 -10.83 16.32
C VAL A 369 7.31 -10.83 17.68
N ALA A 370 7.89 -11.47 18.69
CA ALA A 370 7.36 -11.51 20.04
C ALA A 370 7.29 -10.14 20.73
N GLU A 371 8.29 -9.26 20.53
CA GLU A 371 8.26 -7.90 21.10
C GLU A 371 7.23 -7.01 20.42
N GLU A 372 7.05 -7.17 19.11
CA GLU A 372 6.05 -6.40 18.36
C GLU A 372 4.63 -6.83 18.72
N LEU A 373 4.38 -8.13 18.86
CA LEU A 373 3.09 -8.66 19.32
C LEU A 373 2.78 -8.20 20.75
N ALA A 374 3.74 -8.26 21.66
CA ALA A 374 3.55 -7.80 23.03
C ALA A 374 3.21 -6.29 23.07
N GLN A 375 3.82 -5.48 22.23
CA GLN A 375 3.56 -4.03 22.17
C GLN A 375 2.23 -3.69 21.52
N THR A 376 1.79 -4.45 20.51
CA THR A 376 0.45 -4.30 19.90
C THR A 376 -0.66 -4.75 20.83
N HIS A 377 -0.43 -5.77 21.66
CA HIS A 377 -1.39 -6.25 22.65
C HIS A 377 -1.53 -5.34 23.87
N ALA A 378 -0.49 -4.57 24.22
CA ALA A 378 -0.54 -3.62 25.33
C ALA A 378 -1.52 -2.45 25.12
N ASP A 379 -2.00 -2.23 23.89
CA ASP A 379 -2.87 -1.10 23.55
C ASP A 379 -4.38 -1.40 23.59
N GLY A 380 -4.80 -2.49 24.15
CA GLY A 380 -6.19 -2.85 24.37
C GLY A 380 -6.54 -4.24 23.85
N PRO A 381 -7.67 -4.80 24.28
CA PRO A 381 -8.06 -6.13 23.87
C PRO A 381 -8.19 -6.15 22.35
N VAL A 382 -7.29 -6.84 21.71
CA VAL A 382 -7.59 -7.44 20.43
C VAL A 382 -8.80 -8.33 20.73
N ALA A 383 -9.97 -7.99 20.19
CA ALA A 383 -11.09 -8.89 20.23
C ALA A 383 -10.53 -10.21 19.71
N ALA A 384 -10.46 -11.20 20.58
CA ALA A 384 -10.01 -12.53 20.20
C ALA A 384 -10.90 -12.94 19.04
N GLY A 385 -10.38 -12.77 17.83
CA GLY A 385 -11.04 -13.24 16.63
C GLY A 385 -11.32 -14.69 16.86
N ALA A 386 -12.56 -15.06 16.76
CA ALA A 386 -12.98 -16.44 16.88
C ALA A 386 -12.03 -17.30 16.03
N VAL A 387 -11.26 -18.12 16.68
CA VAL A 387 -10.56 -19.21 16.04
C VAL A 387 -11.67 -19.98 15.31
N VAL A 388 -11.74 -19.85 14.01
CA VAL A 388 -12.54 -20.74 13.18
C VAL A 388 -11.90 -22.09 13.38
N GLN A 389 -12.43 -22.85 14.31
CA GLN A 389 -12.17 -24.28 14.41
C GLN A 389 -12.69 -24.86 13.10
N GLY A 390 -11.77 -25.05 12.15
CA GLY A 390 -12.02 -25.92 11.01
C GLY A 390 -12.29 -27.30 11.55
N ASN A 391 -13.49 -27.75 11.36
CA ASN A 391 -13.87 -29.15 11.59
C ASN A 391 -13.20 -30.04 10.53
N PRO A 392 -12.94 -31.31 10.85
CA PRO A 392 -12.07 -32.25 10.15
C PRO A 392 -12.44 -32.55 8.71
#